data_197e52e97bec5676e04b60f75f7a8dd3
#
_entry.id   197e52e97bec5676e04b60f75f7a8dd3
#
_cell.length_a   1.000
_cell.length_b   1.000
_cell.length_c   1.000
_cell.angle_alpha   90.00
_cell.angle_beta   90.00
_cell.angle_gamma   90.00
#
_symmetry.space_group_name_H-M   'P 1'
#
loop_
_entity.id
_entity.type
_entity.pdbx_description
1 polymer ?
#
loop_
_entity_poly.entity_id
_entity_poly.type
_entity_poly.pdbx_seq_one_letter_code
_entity_poly.pdbx_strand_id
1 'polypeptide(L)'
;MKAFIKAITYSLPDLVVTNEDLVREFPEWSVEKIADKVGINNRHIAAENETSADLALRAAEKLFEEHPEIKKDSVDFILFCTQSPDYFLPTSACVIQDKLGLPTSCGALDFNLGCSGYVYGLSLAKGLLLGGIARNVLLLTGETYSKFMHPKDKGNRTIFGDAG
;
A
#
# COMPACT_ATOMS: atom_id res chain seq x y z
N MET A 1 -9.45 17.51 20.53
CA MET A 1 -9.68 17.35 19.08
C MET A 1 -10.03 15.89 18.81
N LYS A 2 -10.95 15.58 17.88
CA LYS A 2 -11.25 14.19 17.46
C LYS A 2 -10.62 13.97 16.10
N ALA A 3 -9.84 12.90 15.93
CA ALA A 3 -9.37 12.44 14.62
C ALA A 3 -10.40 11.46 14.04
N PHE A 4 -10.60 11.50 12.72
CA PHE A 4 -11.47 10.58 12.00
C PHE A 4 -10.91 10.31 10.60
N ILE A 5 -11.26 9.17 10.03
CA ILE A 5 -10.93 8.83 8.65
C ILE A 5 -11.96 9.51 7.74
N LYS A 6 -11.49 10.35 6.81
CA LYS A 6 -12.34 11.11 5.92
C LYS A 6 -12.70 10.34 4.64
N ALA A 7 -11.73 9.65 4.07
CA ALA A 7 -11.89 8.85 2.85
C ALA A 7 -10.90 7.70 2.84
N ILE A 8 -11.18 6.64 2.09
CA ILE A 8 -10.30 5.50 1.83
C ILE A 8 -10.46 5.09 0.38
N THR A 9 -9.33 4.89 -0.31
CA THR A 9 -9.27 4.31 -1.65
C THR A 9 -8.17 3.26 -1.70
N TYR A 10 -8.13 2.50 -2.78
CA TYR A 10 -7.08 1.51 -3.01
C TYR A 10 -6.76 1.37 -4.49
N SER A 11 -5.60 0.85 -4.79
CA SER A 11 -5.17 0.46 -6.13
C SER A 11 -4.60 -0.96 -6.11
N LEU A 12 -4.86 -1.70 -7.19
CA LEU A 12 -4.37 -3.06 -7.37
C LEU A 12 -3.58 -3.13 -8.68
N PRO A 13 -2.52 -3.95 -8.75
CA PRO A 13 -1.89 -4.31 -10.01
C PRO A 13 -2.86 -4.99 -10.98
N ASP A 14 -2.57 -4.89 -12.29
CA ASP A 14 -3.42 -5.47 -13.32
C ASP A 14 -3.30 -6.99 -13.43
N LEU A 15 -2.10 -7.55 -13.16
CA LEU A 15 -1.89 -8.98 -13.23
C LEU A 15 -2.58 -9.70 -12.07
N VAL A 16 -3.49 -10.60 -12.41
CA VAL A 16 -4.20 -11.47 -11.46
C VAL A 16 -3.65 -12.88 -11.56
N VAL A 17 -3.23 -13.44 -10.43
CA VAL A 17 -2.84 -14.85 -10.28
C VAL A 17 -3.93 -15.59 -9.52
N THR A 18 -4.57 -16.56 -10.15
CA THR A 18 -5.66 -17.37 -9.59
C THR A 18 -5.15 -18.60 -8.88
N ASN A 19 -6.02 -19.31 -8.17
CA ASN A 19 -5.68 -20.62 -7.60
C ASN A 19 -5.40 -21.67 -8.69
N GLU A 20 -6.09 -21.58 -9.84
CA GLU A 20 -5.86 -22.43 -11.00
C GLU A 20 -4.46 -22.21 -11.59
N ASP A 21 -3.97 -20.98 -11.64
CA ASP A 21 -2.61 -20.70 -12.09
C ASP A 21 -1.58 -21.30 -11.14
N LEU A 22 -1.79 -21.19 -9.84
CA LEU A 22 -0.90 -21.78 -8.83
C LEU A 22 -0.88 -23.31 -8.89
N VAL A 23 -2.02 -23.95 -9.13
CA VAL A 23 -2.09 -25.43 -9.28
C VAL A 23 -1.37 -25.91 -10.54
N ARG A 24 -1.34 -25.11 -11.63
CA ARG A 24 -0.52 -25.46 -12.81
C ARG A 24 0.98 -25.47 -12.49
N GLU A 25 1.43 -24.56 -11.62
CA GLU A 25 2.83 -24.52 -11.17
C GLU A 25 3.14 -25.56 -10.07
N PHE A 26 2.15 -25.87 -9.21
CA PHE A 26 2.27 -26.76 -8.05
C PHE A 26 1.19 -27.85 -8.10
N PRO A 27 1.32 -28.85 -8.99
CA PRO A 27 0.27 -29.84 -9.27
C PRO A 27 -0.05 -30.78 -8.10
N GLU A 28 0.73 -30.78 -7.03
CA GLU A 28 0.42 -31.51 -5.80
C GLU A 28 -0.65 -30.82 -4.91
N TRP A 29 -1.09 -29.63 -5.30
CA TRP A 29 -2.18 -28.89 -4.64
C TRP A 29 -3.43 -28.93 -5.51
N SER A 30 -4.60 -28.69 -4.91
CA SER A 30 -5.85 -28.44 -5.65
C SER A 30 -6.38 -27.04 -5.34
N VAL A 31 -7.21 -26.53 -6.24
CA VAL A 31 -7.86 -25.22 -6.09
C VAL A 31 -8.66 -25.16 -4.78
N GLU A 32 -9.44 -26.22 -4.50
CA GLU A 32 -10.24 -26.34 -3.28
C GLU A 32 -9.35 -26.33 -2.03
N LYS A 33 -8.24 -27.08 -2.06
CA LYS A 33 -7.32 -27.12 -0.93
C LYS A 33 -6.69 -25.77 -0.62
N ILE A 34 -6.36 -24.95 -1.65
CA ILE A 34 -5.86 -23.59 -1.47
C ILE A 34 -6.98 -22.72 -0.89
N ALA A 35 -8.16 -22.72 -1.51
CA ALA A 35 -9.29 -21.93 -1.08
C ALA A 35 -9.71 -22.21 0.36
N ASP A 36 -9.85 -23.47 0.73
CA ASP A 36 -10.25 -23.89 2.08
C ASP A 36 -9.20 -23.51 3.15
N LYS A 37 -7.91 -23.59 2.78
CA LYS A 37 -6.83 -23.36 3.74
C LYS A 37 -6.53 -21.89 3.98
N VAL A 38 -6.60 -21.05 2.93
CA VAL A 38 -6.18 -19.65 3.02
C VAL A 38 -7.31 -18.63 2.81
N GLY A 39 -8.44 -19.07 2.25
CA GLY A 39 -9.60 -18.19 1.99
C GLY A 39 -9.35 -17.15 0.87
N ILE A 40 -8.31 -17.33 0.07
CA ILE A 40 -7.91 -16.39 -1.00
C ILE A 40 -8.04 -17.09 -2.34
N ASN A 41 -8.79 -16.48 -3.27
CA ASN A 41 -9.00 -17.02 -4.61
C ASN A 41 -8.06 -16.38 -5.64
N ASN A 42 -7.81 -15.08 -5.52
CA ASN A 42 -7.00 -14.30 -6.47
C ASN A 42 -5.97 -13.44 -5.73
N ARG A 43 -4.82 -13.20 -6.37
CA ARG A 43 -3.75 -12.29 -5.92
C ARG A 43 -3.42 -11.35 -7.06
N HIS A 44 -3.34 -10.06 -6.78
CA HIS A 44 -2.80 -9.09 -7.71
C HIS A 44 -1.29 -9.02 -7.52
N ILE A 45 -0.54 -9.04 -8.62
CA ILE A 45 0.92 -9.09 -8.61
C ILE A 45 1.46 -7.92 -9.41
N ALA A 46 2.33 -7.13 -8.81
CA ALA A 46 2.95 -5.98 -9.45
C ALA A 46 3.80 -6.38 -10.66
N ALA A 47 3.74 -5.58 -11.73
CA ALA A 47 4.64 -5.73 -12.87
C ALA A 47 6.10 -5.53 -12.45
N GLU A 48 7.05 -5.99 -13.26
CA GLU A 48 8.48 -5.95 -12.94
C GLU A 48 8.97 -4.55 -12.57
N ASN A 49 8.51 -3.54 -13.30
CA ASN A 49 8.85 -2.13 -13.10
C ASN A 49 7.89 -1.34 -12.22
N GLU A 50 6.86 -1.98 -11.66
CA GLU A 50 5.87 -1.33 -10.79
C GLU A 50 6.31 -1.42 -9.33
N THR A 51 6.36 -0.30 -8.63
CA THR A 51 6.86 -0.21 -7.25
C THR A 51 5.74 -0.06 -6.23
N SER A 52 6.06 -0.24 -4.95
CA SER A 52 5.11 0.01 -3.86
C SER A 52 4.65 1.47 -3.81
N ALA A 53 5.56 2.40 -4.13
CA ALA A 53 5.22 3.81 -4.22
C ALA A 53 4.32 4.12 -5.41
N ASP A 54 4.47 3.45 -6.57
CA ASP A 54 3.56 3.62 -7.71
C ASP A 54 2.14 3.16 -7.37
N LEU A 55 2.01 2.03 -6.66
CA LEU A 55 0.70 1.54 -6.20
C LEU A 55 0.05 2.52 -5.21
N ALA A 56 0.80 3.01 -4.23
CA ALA A 56 0.33 3.99 -3.26
C ALA A 56 -0.02 5.34 -3.92
N LEU A 57 0.78 5.76 -4.90
CA LEU A 57 0.52 6.97 -5.69
C LEU A 57 -0.81 6.88 -6.43
N ARG A 58 -1.07 5.78 -7.15
CA ARG A 58 -2.34 5.57 -7.86
C ARG A 58 -3.55 5.56 -6.90
N ALA A 59 -3.40 4.94 -5.73
CA ALA A 59 -4.45 4.97 -4.71
C ALA A 59 -4.71 6.41 -4.23
N ALA A 60 -3.66 7.21 -4.02
CA ALA A 60 -3.79 8.60 -3.62
C ALA A 60 -4.42 9.48 -4.73
N GLU A 61 -4.02 9.30 -5.99
CA GLU A 61 -4.61 10.01 -7.13
C GLU A 61 -6.10 9.72 -7.23
N LYS A 62 -6.47 8.45 -7.15
CA LYS A 62 -7.87 8.00 -7.11
C LYS A 62 -8.64 8.63 -5.96
N LEU A 63 -8.03 8.76 -4.76
CA LEU A 63 -8.65 9.43 -3.62
C LEU A 63 -9.01 10.88 -3.95
N PHE A 64 -8.10 11.64 -4.56
CA PHE A 64 -8.36 13.03 -4.92
C PHE A 64 -9.36 13.17 -6.07
N GLU A 65 -9.43 12.20 -6.97
CA GLU A 65 -10.42 12.16 -8.05
C GLU A 65 -11.82 11.86 -7.52
N GLU A 66 -11.97 10.84 -6.67
CA GLU A 66 -13.26 10.42 -6.10
C GLU A 66 -13.76 11.37 -5.02
N HIS A 67 -12.84 12.14 -4.37
CA HIS A 67 -13.14 13.07 -3.29
C HIS A 67 -12.62 14.48 -3.59
N PRO A 68 -13.20 15.19 -4.58
CA PRO A 68 -12.73 16.51 -5.02
C PRO A 68 -12.83 17.61 -3.94
N GLU A 69 -13.58 17.35 -2.86
CA GLU A 69 -13.63 18.21 -1.68
C GLU A 69 -12.35 18.11 -0.82
N ILE A 70 -11.52 17.06 -1.01
CA ILE A 70 -10.21 16.93 -0.38
C ILE A 70 -9.18 17.56 -1.30
N LYS A 71 -8.65 18.72 -0.90
CA LYS A 71 -7.67 19.43 -1.71
C LYS A 71 -6.26 18.95 -1.43
N LYS A 72 -5.44 18.76 -2.47
CA LYS A 72 -4.03 18.37 -2.36
C LYS A 72 -3.23 19.33 -1.48
N ASP A 73 -3.46 20.64 -1.63
CA ASP A 73 -2.80 21.69 -0.86
C ASP A 73 -3.20 21.73 0.63
N SER A 74 -4.24 20.99 1.01
CA SER A 74 -4.65 20.86 2.41
C SER A 74 -3.92 19.73 3.14
N VAL A 75 -3.14 18.90 2.46
CA VAL A 75 -2.38 17.80 3.09
C VAL A 75 -1.14 18.38 3.77
N ASP A 76 -1.05 18.19 5.07
CA ASP A 76 0.05 18.70 5.88
C ASP A 76 1.15 17.66 6.10
N PHE A 77 0.82 16.35 5.98
CA PHE A 77 1.75 15.27 6.23
C PHE A 77 1.41 13.99 5.45
N ILE A 78 2.43 13.36 4.85
CA ILE A 78 2.36 12.01 4.30
C ILE A 78 3.05 11.04 5.26
N LEU A 79 2.35 9.96 5.60
CA LEU A 79 2.92 8.77 6.22
C LEU A 79 2.83 7.64 5.21
N PHE A 80 3.95 7.03 4.85
CA PHE A 80 3.98 5.89 3.95
C PHE A 80 4.52 4.64 4.66
N CYS A 81 3.68 3.63 4.77
CA CYS A 81 4.02 2.33 5.32
C CYS A 81 4.36 1.35 4.21
N THR A 82 5.58 0.83 4.20
CA THR A 82 6.00 -0.19 3.25
C THR A 82 7.16 -1.01 3.79
N GLN A 83 7.23 -2.30 3.44
CA GLN A 83 8.40 -3.15 3.61
C GLN A 83 9.25 -3.20 2.33
N SER A 84 8.72 -2.65 1.23
CA SER A 84 9.33 -2.64 -0.10
C SER A 84 9.57 -1.22 -0.63
N PRO A 85 10.37 -0.37 0.08
CA PRO A 85 10.63 0.99 -0.37
C PRO A 85 11.40 1.00 -1.70
N ASP A 86 11.14 2.00 -2.54
CA ASP A 86 11.78 2.14 -3.86
C ASP A 86 13.28 2.43 -3.71
N TYR A 87 13.64 3.24 -2.71
CA TYR A 87 15.01 3.69 -2.44
C TYR A 87 15.26 3.76 -0.94
N PHE A 88 16.54 3.69 -0.55
CA PHE A 88 16.95 4.05 0.81
C PHE A 88 16.81 5.57 1.05
N LEU A 89 17.19 6.38 0.06
CA LEU A 89 17.07 7.84 0.06
C LEU A 89 16.93 8.36 -1.39
N PRO A 90 16.05 9.36 -1.64
CA PRO A 90 15.09 9.89 -0.67
C PRO A 90 14.03 8.84 -0.26
N THR A 91 13.33 9.06 0.86
CA THR A 91 12.20 8.19 1.25
C THR A 91 11.11 8.22 0.17
N SER A 92 10.41 7.10 0.01
CA SER A 92 9.34 6.97 -1.00
C SER A 92 8.22 7.98 -0.78
N ALA A 93 7.93 8.37 0.46
CA ALA A 93 6.96 9.43 0.77
C ALA A 93 7.34 10.78 0.14
N CYS A 94 8.64 11.12 0.10
CA CYS A 94 9.11 12.35 -0.57
C CYS A 94 8.92 12.28 -2.09
N VAL A 95 9.14 11.12 -2.69
CA VAL A 95 8.90 10.90 -4.12
C VAL A 95 7.40 10.99 -4.45
N ILE A 96 6.56 10.40 -3.61
CA ILE A 96 5.10 10.49 -3.74
C ILE A 96 4.62 11.94 -3.57
N GLN A 97 5.18 12.68 -2.61
CA GLN A 97 4.88 14.10 -2.40
C GLN A 97 5.09 14.92 -3.68
N ASP A 98 6.24 14.76 -4.32
CA ASP A 98 6.59 15.45 -5.56
C ASP A 98 5.66 15.04 -6.71
N LYS A 99 5.49 13.75 -6.94
CA LYS A 99 4.61 13.20 -8.00
C LYS A 99 3.14 13.64 -7.83
N LEU A 100 2.63 13.75 -6.61
CA LEU A 100 1.28 14.25 -6.33
C LEU A 100 1.16 15.77 -6.49
N GLY A 101 2.27 16.50 -6.55
CA GLY A 101 2.29 17.96 -6.55
C GLY A 101 1.83 18.56 -5.23
N LEU A 102 2.13 17.89 -4.10
CA LEU A 102 1.81 18.43 -2.77
C LEU A 102 2.78 19.56 -2.38
N PRO A 103 2.37 20.49 -1.50
CA PRO A 103 3.25 21.56 -1.04
C PRO A 103 4.55 21.03 -0.44
N THR A 104 5.68 21.71 -0.69
CA THR A 104 6.97 21.37 -0.09
C THR A 104 7.02 21.56 1.43
N SER A 105 6.04 22.26 2.00
CA SER A 105 5.82 22.36 3.44
C SER A 105 5.14 21.14 4.05
N CYS A 106 4.60 20.23 3.21
CA CYS A 106 4.04 18.96 3.66
C CYS A 106 5.15 18.06 4.20
N GLY A 107 5.01 17.56 5.42
CA GLY A 107 5.93 16.57 5.96
C GLY A 107 5.81 15.23 5.22
N ALA A 108 6.91 14.50 5.09
CA ALA A 108 6.91 13.19 4.40
C ALA A 108 7.81 12.21 5.14
N LEU A 109 7.28 11.02 5.48
CA LEU A 109 7.96 10.02 6.28
C LEU A 109 7.55 8.60 5.84
N ASP A 110 8.55 7.74 5.60
CA ASP A 110 8.34 6.30 5.49
C ASP A 110 8.51 5.63 6.85
N PHE A 111 7.75 4.55 7.07
CA PHE A 111 8.00 3.64 8.18
C PHE A 111 7.80 2.19 7.73
N ASN A 112 8.62 1.29 8.29
CA ASN A 112 8.64 -0.10 7.88
C ASN A 112 7.90 -0.97 8.91
N LEU A 113 6.71 -1.44 8.51
CA LEU A 113 5.93 -2.44 9.24
C LEU A 113 5.10 -3.24 8.22
N GLY A 114 4.88 -4.52 8.54
CA GLY A 114 4.00 -5.40 7.76
C GLY A 114 2.52 -5.29 8.18
N CYS A 115 1.91 -6.42 8.53
CA CYS A 115 0.47 -6.54 8.82
C CYS A 115 -0.09 -5.54 9.84
N SER A 116 0.71 -5.13 10.82
CA SER A 116 0.32 -4.13 11.82
C SER A 116 0.50 -2.68 11.35
N GLY A 117 1.14 -2.46 10.19
CA GLY A 117 1.55 -1.14 9.71
C GLY A 117 0.40 -0.16 9.58
N TYR A 118 -0.76 -0.60 9.08
CA TYR A 118 -1.95 0.25 8.99
C TYR A 118 -2.40 0.79 10.37
N VAL A 119 -2.45 -0.08 11.38
CA VAL A 119 -2.88 0.31 12.74
C VAL A 119 -1.87 1.27 13.38
N TYR A 120 -0.57 1.00 13.21
CA TYR A 120 0.49 1.91 13.67
C TYR A 120 0.45 3.23 12.91
N GLY A 121 0.21 3.19 11.60
CA GLY A 121 0.04 4.39 10.77
C GLY A 121 -1.11 5.28 11.24
N LEU A 122 -2.26 4.69 11.58
CA LEU A 122 -3.38 5.42 12.18
C LEU A 122 -3.01 6.05 13.53
N SER A 123 -2.21 5.34 14.32
CA SER A 123 -1.74 5.85 15.63
C SER A 123 -0.77 7.02 15.44
N LEU A 124 0.16 6.94 14.50
CA LEU A 124 1.08 8.03 14.13
C LEU A 124 0.30 9.24 13.60
N ALA A 125 -0.62 9.03 12.65
CA ALA A 125 -1.47 10.08 12.10
C ALA A 125 -2.27 10.79 13.21
N LYS A 126 -2.88 10.02 14.12
CA LYS A 126 -3.57 10.58 15.28
C LYS A 126 -2.64 11.40 16.17
N GLY A 127 -1.41 10.94 16.39
CA GLY A 127 -0.40 11.67 17.18
C GLY A 127 -0.05 13.02 16.54
N LEU A 128 0.18 13.07 15.23
CA LEU A 128 0.44 14.30 14.48
C LEU A 128 -0.71 15.28 14.56
N LEU A 129 -1.96 14.78 14.42
CA LEU A 129 -3.17 15.59 14.49
C LEU A 129 -3.39 16.16 15.92
N LEU A 130 -3.27 15.33 16.94
CA LEU A 130 -3.48 15.75 18.33
C LEU A 130 -2.35 16.66 18.85
N GLY A 131 -1.12 16.45 18.38
CA GLY A 131 0.05 17.28 18.67
C GLY A 131 0.04 18.64 17.95
N GLY A 132 -0.93 18.88 17.06
CA GLY A 132 -1.03 20.15 16.30
C GLY A 132 0.05 20.30 15.23
N ILE A 133 0.77 19.21 14.88
CA ILE A 133 1.80 19.20 13.82
C ILE A 133 1.14 19.21 12.44
N ALA A 134 0.01 18.53 12.30
CA ALA A 134 -0.77 18.46 11.08
C ALA A 134 -2.26 18.61 11.39
N ARG A 135 -3.03 19.06 10.38
CA ARG A 135 -4.50 19.08 10.39
C ARG A 135 -5.08 18.00 9.49
N ASN A 136 -4.37 17.65 8.42
CA ASN A 136 -4.73 16.57 7.50
C ASN A 136 -3.50 15.71 7.23
N VAL A 137 -3.64 14.42 7.45
CA VAL A 137 -2.61 13.40 7.22
C VAL A 137 -3.07 12.46 6.11
N LEU A 138 -2.26 12.30 5.09
CA LEU A 138 -2.40 11.27 4.07
C LEU A 138 -1.60 10.03 4.54
N LEU A 139 -2.32 9.02 5.02
CA LEU A 139 -1.72 7.73 5.35
C LEU A 139 -1.79 6.82 4.13
N LEU A 140 -0.64 6.41 3.65
CA LEU A 140 -0.48 5.47 2.54
C LEU A 140 0.09 4.16 3.07
N THR A 141 -0.36 3.07 2.49
CA THR A 141 0.27 1.76 2.59
C THR A 141 0.51 1.24 1.18
N GLY A 142 1.60 0.58 0.93
CA GLY A 142 1.88 0.01 -0.39
C GLY A 142 2.90 -1.10 -0.28
N GLU A 143 2.64 -2.21 -0.98
CA GLU A 143 3.53 -3.36 -0.96
C GLU A 143 3.66 -3.98 -2.35
N THR A 144 4.90 -4.35 -2.67
CA THR A 144 5.25 -5.25 -3.77
C THR A 144 5.97 -6.48 -3.21
N TYR A 145 5.37 -7.09 -2.18
CA TYR A 145 5.95 -8.20 -1.43
C TYR A 145 6.19 -9.43 -2.32
N SER A 146 5.41 -9.60 -3.39
CA SER A 146 5.59 -10.67 -4.37
C SER A 146 7.01 -10.72 -4.94
N LYS A 147 7.69 -9.57 -5.07
CA LYS A 147 9.06 -9.46 -5.59
C LYS A 147 10.14 -10.02 -4.67
N PHE A 148 9.84 -10.16 -3.39
CA PHE A 148 10.75 -10.70 -2.38
C PHE A 148 10.51 -12.18 -2.09
N MET A 149 9.42 -12.74 -2.62
CA MET A 149 9.11 -14.17 -2.45
C MET A 149 9.93 -15.03 -3.42
N HIS A 150 10.44 -16.13 -2.89
CA HIS A 150 11.06 -17.12 -3.75
C HIS A 150 10.00 -17.77 -4.67
N PRO A 151 10.26 -17.93 -5.99
CA PRO A 151 9.25 -18.49 -6.92
C PRO A 151 8.71 -19.87 -6.54
N LYS A 152 9.50 -20.68 -5.81
CA LYS A 152 9.10 -22.00 -5.32
C LYS A 152 8.49 -22.00 -3.91
N ASP A 153 8.30 -20.82 -3.29
CA ASP A 153 7.67 -20.71 -1.98
C ASP A 153 6.14 -20.78 -2.10
N LYS A 154 5.64 -22.00 -2.19
CA LYS A 154 4.22 -22.29 -2.35
C LYS A 154 3.35 -21.69 -1.25
N GLY A 155 3.84 -21.70 -0.02
CA GLY A 155 3.12 -21.20 1.15
C GLY A 155 2.83 -19.70 1.01
N ASN A 156 3.87 -18.89 0.84
CA ASN A 156 3.72 -17.45 0.74
C ASN A 156 3.01 -17.03 -0.55
N ARG A 157 3.27 -17.68 -1.68
CA ARG A 157 2.62 -17.38 -2.97
C ARG A 157 1.10 -17.63 -2.98
N THR A 158 0.58 -18.45 -2.09
CA THR A 158 -0.88 -18.63 -1.95
C THR A 158 -1.53 -17.55 -1.10
N ILE A 159 -0.76 -16.82 -0.28
CA ILE A 159 -1.28 -15.87 0.70
C ILE A 159 -1.11 -14.42 0.22
N PHE A 160 0.10 -14.06 -0.25
CA PHE A 160 0.46 -12.67 -0.49
C PHE A 160 0.24 -12.25 -1.94
N GLY A 161 -0.22 -11.01 -2.10
CA GLY A 161 -0.28 -10.23 -3.31
C GLY A 161 0.20 -8.80 -3.02
N ASP A 162 0.08 -7.93 -4.01
CA ASP A 162 0.55 -6.56 -3.99
C ASP A 162 -0.63 -5.59 -4.08
N ALA A 163 -0.51 -4.43 -3.44
CA ALA A 163 -1.55 -3.39 -3.43
C ALA A 163 -1.00 -2.04 -2.94
N GLY A 164 -1.76 -1.00 -3.17
CA GLY A 164 -1.59 0.30 -2.56
C GLY A 164 -2.91 0.85 -2.04
#